data_244ae1d6f35d21f84e7cecd30280a705
#
_entry.id   244ae1d6f35d21f84e7cecd30280a705
#
_cell.length_a   1.000
_cell.length_b   1.000
_cell.length_c   1.000
_cell.angle_alpha   90.00
_cell.angle_beta   90.00
_cell.angle_gamma   90.00
#
_symmetry.space_group_name_H-M   'P 1'
#
loop_
_entity.id
_entity.type
_entity.pdbx_description
1 polymer ?
#
loop_
_entity_poly.entity_id
_entity_poly.type
_entity_poly.pdbx_seq_one_letter_code
_entity_poly.pdbx_strand_id
1 'polypeptide(L)'
;RTLSRHGLSAVASIFAALERRPEIKPDRALRIAKRSAMAFRRSGTLVTSADTCLVRSTALALTLRRRNVPAQLVLGVTASPFSAHAWVQLRDLLLNDRIEHVRSFTPIWAL
;
A
#
# COMPACT_ATOMS: atom_id res chain seq x y z
N ARG A 1 11.15 10.93 -4.28
CA ARG A 1 12.25 10.39 -3.53
C ARG A 1 11.94 9.00 -3.03
N THR A 2 12.82 8.07 -3.30
CA THR A 2 12.65 6.69 -2.85
C THR A 2 13.00 6.57 -1.37
N LEU A 3 12.33 5.62 -0.70
CA LEU A 3 12.71 5.27 0.66
C LEU A 3 14.07 4.58 0.63
N SER A 4 14.93 4.99 1.52
CA SER A 4 16.24 4.37 1.69
C SER A 4 16.07 2.97 2.28
N ARG A 5 17.15 2.18 2.26
CA ARG A 5 17.17 0.88 2.90
C ARG A 5 16.76 0.97 4.37
N HIS A 6 17.23 1.99 5.07
CA HIS A 6 16.85 2.23 6.46
C HIS A 6 15.38 2.60 6.60
N GLY A 7 14.85 3.37 5.64
CA GLY A 7 13.45 3.73 5.63
C GLY A 7 12.55 2.52 5.50
N LEU A 8 12.87 1.61 4.59
CA LEU A 8 12.10 0.38 4.41
C LEU A 8 12.18 -0.52 5.64
N SER A 9 13.35 -0.60 6.26
CA SER A 9 13.53 -1.39 7.48
C SER A 9 12.69 -0.84 8.63
N ALA A 10 12.65 0.49 8.79
CA ALA A 10 11.84 1.14 9.80
C ALA A 10 10.34 0.90 9.55
N VAL A 11 9.91 1.01 8.29
CA VAL A 11 8.51 0.74 7.91
C VAL A 11 8.14 -0.70 8.23
N ALA A 12 9.01 -1.64 7.88
CA ALA A 12 8.77 -3.06 8.16
C ALA A 12 8.62 -3.31 9.66
N SER A 13 9.44 -2.65 10.49
CA SER A 13 9.35 -2.78 11.94
C SER A 13 8.03 -2.25 12.48
N ILE A 14 7.56 -1.12 11.97
CA ILE A 14 6.27 -0.55 12.36
C ILE A 14 5.14 -1.49 11.97
N PHE A 15 5.16 -2.02 10.75
CA PHE A 15 4.13 -2.95 10.30
C PHE A 15 4.12 -4.22 11.13
N ALA A 16 5.29 -4.76 11.48
CA ALA A 16 5.38 -5.95 12.33
C ALA A 16 4.77 -5.69 13.71
N ALA A 17 5.00 -4.52 14.28
CA ALA A 17 4.42 -4.17 15.57
C ALA A 17 2.89 -4.08 15.48
N LEU A 18 2.37 -3.55 14.38
CA LEU A 18 0.92 -3.42 14.17
C LEU A 18 0.25 -4.76 13.90
N GLU A 19 0.95 -5.71 13.34
CA GLU A 19 0.40 -7.05 13.09
C GLU A 19 -0.02 -7.79 14.36
N ARG A 20 0.53 -7.42 15.50
CA ARG A 20 0.19 -8.04 16.78
C ARG A 20 -1.14 -7.55 17.33
N ARG A 21 -1.72 -6.54 16.72
CA ARG A 21 -3.00 -5.98 17.17
C ARG A 21 -4.13 -6.84 16.62
N PRO A 22 -5.22 -7.00 17.39
CA PRO A 22 -6.36 -7.79 16.91
C PRO A 22 -7.00 -7.10 15.71
N GLU A 23 -7.37 -7.89 14.72
CA GLU A 23 -8.06 -7.40 13.55
C GLU A 23 -9.52 -7.12 13.86
N ILE A 24 -10.08 -6.15 13.16
CA ILE A 24 -11.51 -5.86 13.25
C ILE A 24 -12.29 -6.79 12.32
N LYS A 25 -13.61 -6.80 12.45
CA LYS A 25 -14.47 -7.64 11.61
C LYS A 25 -14.26 -7.31 10.13
N PRO A 26 -14.31 -8.32 9.24
CA PRO A 26 -14.04 -8.08 7.81
C PRO A 26 -14.91 -7.01 7.17
N ASP A 27 -16.20 -6.96 7.51
CA ASP A 27 -17.11 -5.95 6.95
C ASP A 27 -16.67 -4.54 7.30
N ARG A 28 -16.30 -4.35 8.56
CA ARG A 28 -15.85 -3.06 9.04
C ARG A 28 -14.51 -2.70 8.42
N ALA A 29 -13.61 -3.68 8.32
CA ALA A 29 -12.32 -3.47 7.67
C ALA A 29 -12.51 -3.00 6.23
N LEU A 30 -13.42 -3.61 5.50
CA LEU A 30 -13.68 -3.24 4.12
C LEU A 30 -14.22 -1.81 4.01
N ARG A 31 -15.15 -1.43 4.90
CA ARG A 31 -15.70 -0.07 4.89
C ARG A 31 -14.62 0.97 5.18
N ILE A 32 -13.80 0.72 6.18
CA ILE A 32 -12.70 1.62 6.53
C ILE A 32 -11.70 1.72 5.39
N ALA A 33 -11.35 0.58 4.78
CA ALA A 33 -10.40 0.55 3.68
C ALA A 33 -10.88 1.39 2.50
N LYS A 34 -12.14 1.20 2.09
CA LYS A 34 -12.71 1.95 0.96
C LYS A 34 -12.78 3.44 1.24
N ARG A 35 -13.19 3.80 2.45
CA ARG A 35 -13.31 5.21 2.85
C ARG A 35 -11.94 5.88 2.90
N SER A 36 -10.96 5.21 3.45
CA SER A 36 -9.58 5.73 3.53
C SER A 36 -8.96 5.87 2.15
N ALA A 37 -9.15 4.87 1.29
CA ALA A 37 -8.65 4.93 -0.07
C ALA A 37 -9.25 6.10 -0.85
N MET A 38 -10.55 6.33 -0.68
CA MET A 38 -11.22 7.45 -1.32
C MET A 38 -10.70 8.79 -0.81
N ALA A 39 -10.47 8.91 0.49
CA ALA A 39 -9.92 10.12 1.08
C ALA A 39 -8.52 10.41 0.55
N PHE A 40 -7.69 9.40 0.46
CA PHE A 40 -6.34 9.54 -0.10
C PHE A 40 -6.38 9.94 -1.57
N ARG A 41 -7.31 9.37 -2.33
CA ARG A 41 -7.47 9.71 -3.75
C ARG A 41 -7.88 11.16 -3.94
N ARG A 42 -8.79 11.65 -3.09
CA ARG A 42 -9.27 13.04 -3.17
C ARG A 42 -8.20 14.05 -2.76
N SER A 43 -7.37 13.70 -1.78
CA SER A 43 -6.33 14.60 -1.29
C SER A 43 -5.10 14.63 -2.18
N GLY A 44 -4.97 13.65 -3.07
CA GLY A 44 -3.80 13.52 -3.91
C GLY A 44 -3.95 14.19 -5.24
N THR A 45 -2.89 14.82 -5.71
CA THR A 45 -2.77 15.25 -7.09
C THR A 45 -2.36 14.04 -7.93
N LEU A 46 -2.37 14.20 -9.24
CA LEU A 46 -1.88 13.16 -10.14
C LEU A 46 -0.44 12.80 -9.79
N VAL A 47 -0.26 11.55 -9.45
CA VAL A 47 1.04 11.02 -9.05
C VAL A 47 1.69 10.37 -10.26
N THR A 48 2.86 10.88 -10.65
CA THR A 48 3.54 10.38 -11.83
C THR A 48 4.85 9.68 -11.54
N SER A 49 5.43 9.87 -10.35
CA SER A 49 6.70 9.28 -10.01
C SER A 49 6.53 8.05 -9.12
N ALA A 50 7.42 7.08 -9.29
CA ALA A 50 7.43 5.88 -8.47
C ALA A 50 7.67 6.20 -7.00
N ASP A 51 8.51 7.21 -6.71
CA ASP A 51 8.79 7.63 -5.34
C ASP A 51 7.53 8.11 -4.64
N THR A 52 6.75 8.96 -5.31
CA THR A 52 5.51 9.47 -4.74
C THR A 52 4.50 8.37 -4.55
N CYS A 53 4.43 7.43 -5.49
CA CYS A 53 3.55 6.28 -5.40
C CYS A 53 3.87 5.44 -4.16
N LEU A 54 5.15 5.19 -3.91
CA LEU A 54 5.59 4.43 -2.75
C LEU A 54 5.24 5.15 -1.45
N VAL A 55 5.50 6.45 -1.37
CA VAL A 55 5.21 7.24 -0.17
C VAL A 55 3.71 7.24 0.12
N ARG A 56 2.88 7.46 -0.90
CA ARG A 56 1.43 7.51 -0.72
C ARG A 56 0.87 6.14 -0.34
N SER A 57 1.35 5.08 -0.97
CA SER A 57 0.91 3.73 -0.66
C SER A 57 1.32 3.34 0.76
N THR A 58 2.52 3.70 1.17
CA THR A 58 3.00 3.45 2.53
C THR A 58 2.11 4.17 3.54
N ALA A 59 1.78 5.43 3.28
CA ALA A 59 0.94 6.21 4.17
C ALA A 59 -0.46 5.60 4.30
N LEU A 60 -1.05 5.18 3.18
CA LEU A 60 -2.36 4.55 3.20
C LEU A 60 -2.34 3.22 3.96
N ALA A 61 -1.38 2.37 3.66
CA ALA A 61 -1.27 1.08 4.32
C ALA A 61 -1.07 1.24 5.83
N LEU A 62 -0.21 2.17 6.22
CA LEU A 62 0.06 2.43 7.64
C LEU A 62 -1.17 2.97 8.35
N THR A 63 -1.90 3.89 7.72
CA THR A 63 -3.15 4.42 8.27
C THR A 63 -4.14 3.31 8.54
N LEU A 64 -4.29 2.38 7.57
CA LEU A 64 -5.22 1.27 7.71
C LEU A 64 -4.77 0.28 8.79
N ARG A 65 -3.47 -0.04 8.84
CA ARG A 65 -2.95 -0.95 9.86
C ARG A 65 -3.15 -0.40 11.26
N ARG A 66 -3.00 0.91 11.44
CA ARG A 66 -3.26 1.56 12.73
C ARG A 66 -4.72 1.48 13.15
N ARG A 67 -5.62 1.27 12.20
CA ARG A 67 -7.03 1.07 12.46
C ARG A 67 -7.41 -0.41 12.48
N ASN A 68 -6.42 -1.28 12.58
CA ASN A 68 -6.58 -2.73 12.64
C ASN A 68 -7.15 -3.34 11.36
N VAL A 69 -6.97 -2.67 10.24
CA VAL A 69 -7.32 -3.20 8.92
C VAL A 69 -6.07 -3.87 8.35
N PRO A 70 -6.12 -5.16 7.98
CA PRO A 70 -4.94 -5.91 7.54
C PRO A 70 -4.60 -5.64 6.07
N ALA A 71 -4.44 -4.37 5.72
CA ALA A 71 -4.04 -3.98 4.39
C ALA A 71 -2.55 -4.26 4.17
N GLN A 72 -2.20 -4.65 2.95
CA GLN A 72 -0.83 -4.94 2.58
C GLN A 72 -0.28 -3.87 1.66
N LEU A 73 0.96 -3.49 1.90
CA LEU A 73 1.75 -2.67 0.98
C LEU A 73 2.53 -3.62 0.08
N VAL A 74 2.34 -3.50 -1.23
CA VAL A 74 2.97 -4.40 -2.20
C VAL A 74 3.87 -3.59 -3.12
N LEU A 75 5.07 -4.11 -3.38
CA LEU A 75 5.98 -3.57 -4.37
C LEU A 75 6.12 -4.54 -5.52
N GLY A 76 6.00 -4.04 -6.73
CA GLY A 76 6.15 -4.84 -7.93
C GLY A 76 7.09 -4.19 -8.92
N VAL A 77 7.59 -4.98 -9.88
CA VAL A 77 8.52 -4.48 -10.91
C VAL A 77 8.14 -5.05 -12.27
N THR A 78 8.54 -4.31 -13.30
CA THR A 78 8.57 -4.80 -14.68
C THR A 78 10.02 -4.80 -15.14
N ALA A 79 10.35 -5.68 -16.07
CA ALA A 79 11.74 -5.84 -16.47
C ALA A 79 12.11 -5.04 -17.72
N SER A 80 11.16 -4.83 -18.64
CA SER A 80 11.52 -4.28 -19.95
C SER A 80 10.40 -3.39 -20.51
N PRO A 81 10.48 -2.08 -20.33
CA PRO A 81 11.53 -1.37 -19.59
C PRO A 81 11.38 -1.58 -18.09
N PHE A 82 12.46 -1.41 -17.38
CA PHE A 82 12.39 -1.53 -15.92
C PHE A 82 11.53 -0.43 -15.33
N SER A 83 10.60 -0.84 -14.47
CA SER A 83 9.74 0.09 -13.74
C SER A 83 9.36 -0.55 -12.42
N ALA A 84 9.20 0.28 -11.41
CA ALA A 84 8.76 -0.16 -10.09
C ALA A 84 7.49 0.58 -9.72
N HIS A 85 6.63 -0.11 -8.98
CA HIS A 85 5.36 0.45 -8.57
C HIS A 85 4.96 -0.10 -7.21
N ALA A 86 4.26 0.71 -6.42
CA ALA A 86 3.76 0.31 -5.11
C ALA A 86 2.25 0.51 -5.07
N TRP A 87 1.56 -0.42 -4.42
CA TRP A 87 0.12 -0.29 -4.24
C TRP A 87 -0.29 -0.92 -2.92
N VAL A 88 -1.53 -0.66 -2.53
CA VAL A 88 -2.11 -1.19 -1.30
C VAL A 88 -3.28 -2.09 -1.68
N GLN A 89 -3.34 -3.26 -1.06
CA GLN A 89 -4.47 -4.15 -1.26
C GLN A 89 -4.94 -4.73 0.07
N LEU A 90 -6.24 -5.01 0.14
CA LEU A 90 -6.86 -5.73 1.23
C LEU A 90 -7.35 -7.03 0.66
N ARG A 91 -6.61 -8.13 0.93
CA ARG A 91 -6.85 -9.44 0.30
C ARG A 91 -6.80 -9.27 -1.22
N ASP A 92 -7.92 -9.50 -1.92
CA ASP A 92 -7.97 -9.41 -3.38
C ASP A 92 -8.39 -8.03 -3.88
N LEU A 93 -8.69 -7.10 -2.97
CA LEU A 93 -9.17 -5.78 -3.35
C LEU A 93 -8.01 -4.78 -3.44
N LEU A 94 -7.85 -4.18 -4.61
CA LEU A 94 -6.89 -3.09 -4.79
C LEU A 94 -7.52 -1.81 -4.28
N LEU A 95 -6.80 -1.07 -3.43
CA LEU A 95 -7.34 0.11 -2.78
C LEU A 95 -6.97 1.41 -3.46
N ASN A 96 -5.78 1.49 -4.02
CA ASN A 96 -5.31 2.73 -4.64
C ASN A 96 -4.78 2.54 -6.05
N ASP A 97 -5.22 1.49 -6.72
CA ASP A 97 -4.83 1.24 -8.09
C ASP A 97 -5.89 0.36 -8.78
N ARG A 98 -5.66 0.07 -10.06
CA ARG A 98 -6.56 -0.76 -10.87
C ARG A 98 -5.84 -2.02 -11.31
N ILE A 99 -6.62 -3.10 -11.44
CA ILE A 99 -6.04 -4.39 -11.83
C ILE A 99 -5.35 -4.32 -13.20
N GLU A 100 -5.87 -3.52 -14.12
CA GLU A 100 -5.27 -3.35 -15.45
C GLU A 100 -3.85 -2.82 -15.37
N HIS A 101 -3.56 -1.99 -14.38
CA HIS A 101 -2.23 -1.44 -14.18
C HIS A 101 -1.35 -2.40 -13.40
N VAL A 102 -1.85 -2.90 -12.28
CA VAL A 102 -1.08 -3.71 -11.34
C VAL A 102 -0.64 -5.04 -11.94
N ARG A 103 -1.47 -5.66 -12.76
CA ARG A 103 -1.19 -7.00 -13.30
C ARG A 103 0.03 -7.06 -14.21
N SER A 104 0.50 -5.92 -14.69
CA SER A 104 1.71 -5.88 -15.52
C SER A 104 2.98 -5.93 -14.68
N PHE A 105 2.86 -5.81 -13.36
CA PHE A 105 3.99 -5.82 -12.45
C PHE A 105 4.10 -7.18 -11.75
N THR A 106 5.34 -7.62 -11.55
CA THR A 106 5.60 -8.82 -10.76
C THR A 106 5.82 -8.40 -9.32
N PRO A 107 4.95 -8.83 -8.38
CA PRO A 107 5.17 -8.51 -6.98
C PRO A 107 6.45 -9.15 -6.48
N ILE A 108 7.29 -8.36 -5.82
CA ILE A 108 8.56 -8.85 -5.28
C ILE A 108 8.65 -8.69 -3.77
N TRP A 109 7.75 -7.95 -3.17
CA TRP A 109 7.80 -7.68 -1.75
C TRP A 109 6.44 -7.20 -1.26
N ALA A 110 6.05 -7.65 -0.06
CA ALA A 110 4.80 -7.25 0.57
C ALA A 110 4.98 -7.15 2.07
N LEU A 111 4.31 -6.14 2.65
CA LEU A 111 4.26 -5.96 4.10
C LEU A 111 2.84 -6.07 4.61
#